data_00961fd6f98e01267b848c70519debdb
#
_entry.id   00961fd6f98e01267b848c70519debdb
#
_cell.length_a   1.000
_cell.length_b   1.000
_cell.length_c   1.000
_cell.angle_alpha   90.00
_cell.angle_beta   90.00
_cell.angle_gamma   90.00
#
_symmetry.space_group_name_H-M   'P 1'
#
loop_
_entity.id
_entity.type
_entity.pdbx_description
1 polymer ?
#
loop_
_entity_poly.entity_id
_entity_poly.type
_entity_poly.pdbx_seq_one_letter_code
_entity_poly.pdbx_strand_id
1 'polypeptide(L)'
;MRKAGLFLVSIALSATLWAESPEKKGLDVINKTNAEAYIGFLASDALEGREAGFRGGRIAGEYIVSNLKTMGIEPLFESYYQPFDAYNKERQK
;
A
#
# COMPACT_ATOMS: atom_id res chain seq x y z
N MET A 1 43.72 29.12 1.46
CA MET A 1 42.71 28.66 2.43
C MET A 1 41.26 29.06 2.06
N ARG A 2 41.01 30.25 1.49
CA ARG A 2 39.66 30.63 1.09
C ARG A 2 39.07 29.83 -0.07
N LYS A 3 39.91 29.26 -0.96
CA LYS A 3 39.48 28.46 -2.11
C LYS A 3 39.03 27.05 -1.71
N ALA A 4 39.52 26.47 -0.63
CA ALA A 4 39.14 25.13 -0.15
C ALA A 4 37.73 25.09 0.49
N GLY A 5 37.32 26.19 1.18
CA GLY A 5 35.99 26.30 1.78
C GLY A 5 34.87 26.40 0.74
N LEU A 6 35.12 27.10 -0.36
CA LEU A 6 34.18 27.21 -1.50
C LEU A 6 34.00 25.89 -2.24
N PHE A 7 35.04 25.06 -2.33
CA PHE A 7 34.99 23.73 -2.93
C PHE A 7 34.16 22.75 -2.12
N LEU A 8 34.28 22.77 -0.79
CA LEU A 8 33.51 21.91 0.12
C LEU A 8 32.01 22.28 0.12
N VAL A 9 31.69 23.56 0.08
CA VAL A 9 30.30 24.04 -0.02
C VAL A 9 29.68 23.62 -1.37
N SER A 10 30.44 23.66 -2.45
CA SER A 10 29.99 23.25 -3.79
C SER A 10 29.68 21.75 -3.86
N ILE A 11 30.50 20.91 -3.21
CA ILE A 11 30.28 19.45 -3.15
C ILE A 11 29.06 19.12 -2.29
N ALA A 12 28.86 19.79 -1.17
CA ALA A 12 27.69 19.61 -0.31
C ALA A 12 26.39 19.98 -1.03
N LEU A 13 26.41 21.06 -1.82
CA LEU A 13 25.24 21.51 -2.59
C LEU A 13 24.91 20.54 -3.74
N SER A 14 25.90 19.96 -4.39
CA SER A 14 25.69 19.00 -5.47
C SER A 14 25.16 17.65 -4.95
N ALA A 15 25.50 17.23 -3.73
CA ALA A 15 24.98 16.00 -3.12
C ALA A 15 23.47 16.09 -2.82
N THR A 16 22.94 17.27 -2.50
CA THR A 16 21.50 17.46 -2.27
C THR A 16 20.66 17.42 -3.54
N LEU A 17 21.23 17.71 -4.70
CA LEU A 17 20.54 17.67 -6.01
C LEU A 17 20.30 16.23 -6.51
N TRP A 18 20.96 15.24 -5.95
CA TRP A 18 20.84 13.82 -6.33
C TRP A 18 19.89 13.02 -5.41
N ALA A 19 19.34 13.65 -4.37
CA ALA A 19 18.38 12.98 -3.50
C ALA A 19 17.03 12.84 -4.21
N GLU A 20 16.50 11.62 -4.27
CA GLU A 20 15.16 11.36 -4.80
C GLU A 20 14.09 12.05 -3.95
N SER A 21 13.09 12.66 -4.61
CA SER A 21 11.94 13.22 -3.92
C SER A 21 11.09 12.10 -3.28
N PRO A 22 10.42 12.36 -2.14
CA PRO A 22 9.49 11.39 -1.54
C PRO A 22 8.38 10.95 -2.50
N GLU A 23 7.90 11.85 -3.34
CA GLU A 23 6.87 11.57 -4.36
C GLU A 23 7.35 10.55 -5.39
N LYS A 24 8.59 10.67 -5.86
CA LYS A 24 9.17 9.72 -6.80
C LYS A 24 9.31 8.33 -6.19
N LYS A 25 9.75 8.23 -4.94
CA LYS A 25 9.83 6.96 -4.21
C LYS A 25 8.46 6.31 -4.08
N GLY A 26 7.42 7.09 -3.81
CA GLY A 26 6.04 6.62 -3.77
C GLY A 26 5.57 6.12 -5.13
N LEU A 27 5.84 6.84 -6.20
CA LEU A 27 5.46 6.44 -7.57
C LEU A 27 6.18 5.17 -8.04
N ASP A 28 7.43 4.96 -7.64
CA ASP A 28 8.23 3.79 -8.05
C ASP A 28 7.68 2.47 -7.50
N VAL A 29 6.93 2.48 -6.38
CA VAL A 29 6.25 1.28 -5.86
C VAL A 29 4.93 0.99 -6.55
N ILE A 30 4.38 1.95 -7.29
CA ILE A 30 3.21 1.75 -8.14
C ILE A 30 3.70 1.28 -9.51
N ASN A 31 3.87 -0.02 -9.66
CA ASN A 31 4.41 -0.64 -10.87
C ASN A 31 3.58 -1.86 -11.26
N LYS A 32 3.81 -2.34 -12.50
CA LYS A 32 3.08 -3.47 -13.06
C LYS A 32 3.21 -4.73 -12.21
N THR A 33 4.41 -5.05 -11.74
CA THR A 33 4.66 -6.26 -10.94
C THR A 33 3.88 -6.27 -9.65
N ASN A 34 3.89 -5.15 -8.92
CA ASN A 34 3.12 -5.04 -7.67
C ASN A 34 1.62 -5.08 -7.93
N ALA A 35 1.14 -4.41 -8.97
CA ALA A 35 -0.27 -4.44 -9.36
C ALA A 35 -0.72 -5.85 -9.74
N GLU A 36 0.05 -6.57 -10.54
CA GLU A 36 -0.23 -7.95 -10.91
C GLU A 36 -0.27 -8.89 -9.70
N ALA A 37 0.64 -8.72 -8.74
CA ALA A 37 0.67 -9.52 -7.53
C ALA A 37 -0.57 -9.31 -6.66
N TYR A 38 -0.96 -8.07 -6.40
CA TYR A 38 -2.14 -7.76 -5.59
C TYR A 38 -3.44 -8.18 -6.27
N ILE A 39 -3.61 -7.81 -7.54
CA ILE A 39 -4.81 -8.14 -8.31
C ILE A 39 -4.89 -9.66 -8.53
N GLY A 40 -3.79 -10.31 -8.83
CA GLY A 40 -3.73 -11.74 -9.03
C GLY A 40 -4.23 -12.53 -7.82
N PHE A 41 -3.86 -12.14 -6.63
CA PHE A 41 -4.38 -12.74 -5.41
C PHE A 41 -5.86 -12.41 -5.18
N LEU A 42 -6.21 -11.13 -5.20
CA LEU A 42 -7.56 -10.66 -4.90
C LEU A 42 -8.60 -11.11 -5.92
N ALA A 43 -8.21 -11.34 -7.16
CA ALA A 43 -9.08 -11.84 -8.22
C ALA A 43 -9.01 -13.35 -8.41
N SER A 44 -8.26 -14.08 -7.57
CA SER A 44 -8.13 -15.53 -7.69
C SER A 44 -9.43 -16.25 -7.36
N ASP A 45 -9.65 -17.39 -8.01
CA ASP A 45 -10.82 -18.25 -7.76
C ASP A 45 -10.85 -18.80 -6.33
N ALA A 46 -9.70 -18.88 -5.67
CA ALA A 46 -9.60 -19.28 -4.27
C ALA A 46 -10.41 -18.38 -3.31
N LEU A 47 -10.67 -17.13 -3.68
CA LEU A 47 -11.48 -16.22 -2.89
C LEU A 47 -12.98 -16.26 -3.18
N GLU A 48 -13.41 -17.13 -4.09
CA GLU A 48 -14.84 -17.43 -4.33
C GLU A 48 -15.70 -16.17 -4.59
N GLY A 49 -15.11 -15.16 -5.26
CA GLY A 49 -15.78 -13.90 -5.59
C GLY A 49 -15.75 -12.84 -4.50
N ARG A 50 -15.19 -13.09 -3.34
CA ARG A 50 -14.98 -12.09 -2.25
C ARG A 50 -16.28 -11.41 -1.78
N GLU A 51 -17.39 -12.12 -1.77
CA GLU A 51 -18.66 -11.57 -1.30
C GLU A 51 -18.58 -11.16 0.17
N ALA A 52 -19.13 -9.99 0.50
CA ALA A 52 -19.17 -9.49 1.87
C ALA A 52 -19.91 -10.46 2.82
N GLY A 53 -19.32 -10.73 3.97
CA GLY A 53 -19.84 -11.68 4.96
C GLY A 53 -19.50 -13.13 4.70
N PHE A 54 -18.86 -13.47 3.58
CA PHE A 54 -18.46 -14.83 3.24
C PHE A 54 -16.96 -15.05 3.41
N ARG A 55 -16.56 -16.30 3.32
CA ARG A 55 -15.16 -16.72 3.53
C ARG A 55 -14.18 -16.01 2.60
N GLY A 56 -14.48 -15.92 1.31
CA GLY A 56 -13.62 -15.24 0.34
C GLY A 56 -13.42 -13.77 0.65
N GLY A 57 -14.49 -13.08 1.05
CA GLY A 57 -14.41 -11.69 1.49
C GLY A 57 -13.56 -11.51 2.75
N ARG A 58 -13.68 -12.43 3.72
CA ARG A 58 -12.85 -12.40 4.93
C ARG A 58 -11.37 -12.63 4.63
N ILE A 59 -11.04 -13.60 3.78
CA ILE A 59 -9.66 -13.87 3.37
C ILE A 59 -9.08 -12.65 2.64
N ALA A 60 -9.82 -12.02 1.75
CA ALA A 60 -9.39 -10.81 1.08
C ALA A 60 -9.11 -9.67 2.07
N GLY A 61 -9.97 -9.50 3.08
CA GLY A 61 -9.77 -8.53 4.16
C GLY A 61 -8.50 -8.78 4.94
N GLU A 62 -8.26 -10.01 5.37
CA GLU A 62 -7.02 -10.38 6.08
C GLU A 62 -5.77 -10.14 5.24
N TYR A 63 -5.84 -10.42 3.95
CA TYR A 63 -4.74 -10.12 3.03
C TYR A 63 -4.42 -8.63 2.97
N ILE A 64 -5.44 -7.79 2.84
CA ILE A 64 -5.29 -6.33 2.82
C ILE A 64 -4.69 -5.84 4.15
N VAL A 65 -5.22 -6.29 5.28
CA VAL A 65 -4.72 -5.93 6.62
C VAL A 65 -3.26 -6.33 6.79
N SER A 66 -2.88 -7.52 6.36
CA SER A 66 -1.49 -7.99 6.41
C SER A 66 -0.55 -7.08 5.64
N ASN A 67 -0.96 -6.64 4.45
CA ASN A 67 -0.18 -5.69 3.65
C ASN A 67 -0.07 -4.32 4.33
N LEU A 68 -1.15 -3.81 4.91
CA LEU A 68 -1.14 -2.55 5.65
C LEU A 68 -0.17 -2.61 6.83
N LYS A 69 -0.18 -3.70 7.59
CA LYS A 69 0.77 -3.93 8.70
C LYS A 69 2.22 -3.96 8.21
N THR A 70 2.49 -4.63 7.10
CA THR A 70 3.83 -4.68 6.49
C THR A 70 4.33 -3.29 6.10
N MET A 71 3.43 -2.41 5.67
CA MET A 71 3.75 -1.01 5.33
C MET A 71 3.87 -0.10 6.56
N GLY A 72 3.59 -0.60 7.76
CA GLY A 72 3.60 0.20 8.99
C GLY A 72 2.40 1.13 9.14
N ILE A 73 1.31 0.88 8.41
CA ILE A 73 0.08 1.66 8.49
C ILE A 73 -0.76 1.14 9.65
N GLU A 74 -1.00 1.98 10.64
CA GLU A 74 -1.83 1.65 11.79
C GLU A 74 -3.32 1.88 11.49
N PRO A 75 -4.24 1.18 12.20
CA PRO A 75 -5.66 1.43 12.04
C PRO A 75 -6.03 2.83 12.55
N LEU A 76 -7.02 3.46 11.92
CA LEU A 76 -7.52 4.77 12.34
C LEU A 76 -8.34 4.70 13.65
N PHE A 77 -8.92 3.53 13.92
CA PHE A 77 -9.73 3.25 15.11
C PHE A 77 -9.15 2.04 15.85
N GLU A 78 -9.94 1.36 16.65
CA GLU A 78 -9.50 0.17 17.40
C GLU A 78 -9.13 -1.02 16.50
N SER A 79 -9.63 -1.04 15.26
CA SER A 79 -9.44 -2.12 14.29
C SER A 79 -9.26 -1.58 12.88
N TYR A 80 -8.66 -2.39 12.00
CA TYR A 80 -8.62 -2.13 10.56
C TYR A 80 -9.98 -2.32 9.88
N TYR A 81 -10.93 -2.93 10.57
CA TYR A 81 -12.27 -3.21 10.05
C TYR A 81 -13.29 -2.23 10.58
N GLN A 82 -14.15 -1.75 9.68
CA GLN A 82 -15.35 -1.01 10.03
C GLN A 82 -16.56 -1.91 9.83
N PRO A 83 -17.23 -2.36 10.88
CA PRO A 83 -18.45 -3.17 10.78
C PRO A 83 -19.57 -2.39 10.07
N PHE A 84 -20.30 -3.06 9.20
CA PHE A 84 -21.50 -2.53 8.57
C PHE A 84 -22.44 -3.67 8.20
N ASP A 85 -23.72 -3.36 8.07
CA ASP A 85 -24.74 -4.31 7.64
C ASP A 85 -24.86 -4.31 6.11
N ALA A 86 -24.71 -5.47 5.49
CA ALA A 86 -24.88 -5.64 4.06
C ALA A 86 -26.15 -6.42 3.76
N TYR A 87 -27.02 -5.86 2.94
CA TYR A 87 -28.27 -6.49 2.51
C TYR A 87 -28.05 -7.27 1.20
N ASN A 88 -28.34 -8.57 1.24
CA ASN A 88 -28.42 -9.37 0.01
C ASN A 88 -29.87 -9.74 -0.29
N LYS A 89 -30.47 -9.09 -1.28
CA LYS A 89 -31.87 -9.31 -1.68
C LYS A 89 -32.16 -10.74 -2.15
N GLU A 90 -31.18 -11.45 -2.67
CA GLU A 90 -31.35 -12.79 -3.24
C GLU A 90 -31.51 -13.89 -2.19
N ARG A 91 -31.09 -13.64 -0.95
CA ARG A 91 -31.15 -14.61 0.14
C ARG A 91 -32.33 -14.44 1.10
N GLN A 92 -33.17 -13.45 0.86
CA GLN A 92 -34.42 -13.24 1.62
C GLN A 92 -35.61 -14.04 1.04
N LYS A 93 -35.37 -14.86 0.04
CA LYS A 93 -36.32 -15.82 -0.50
C LYS A 93 -36.03 -17.20 0.05
#